data_bf030249dc0072471ede856042c8a366
#
_entry.id   bf030249dc0072471ede856042c8a366
#
_cell.length_a   1.000
_cell.length_b   1.000
_cell.length_c   1.000
_cell.angle_alpha   90.00
_cell.angle_beta   90.00
_cell.angle_gamma   90.00
#
_symmetry.space_group_name_H-M   'P 1'
#
loop_
_entity.id
_entity.type
_entity.pdbx_description
1 polymer ?
#
loop_
_entity_poly.entity_id
_entity_poly.type
_entity_poly.pdbx_seq_one_letter_code
_entity_poly.pdbx_strand_id
1 'polypeptide(L)'
;MKRLLLLVLGLLYTENVISQQITKNELLFLTPLWKGERFADGRPKVPDAILKRMKLVTLEEAWAVLKGENFKHQYDDNWQTINPDSVLVGRALTASFIPGRPDIHLAIDERGHTKDGRVKSQNSWPIDMLVKGDVYVVNQFGAHEDGPTIGDNLANSIYAKSGNGIVYDGAVRDINGLKEIGSFTSFFRSYHPSHHLTSPGKEINTTLVGINQPTKIGNAAVMPGDVVLGRDGGVIFIPPHLAEKVVKTSEVVRLRDMFGHQRLREQKYTPGQIDSRWSDEIEKDFSQWLNDRIDQLPVPKEQIQELLKTRTW
;
A
#
# COMPACT_ATOMS: atom_id res chain seq x y z
N MET A 1 -42.10 48.74 33.49
CA MET A 1 -41.75 48.23 32.18
C MET A 1 -40.60 47.28 32.33
N LYS A 2 -40.84 45.98 32.39
CA LYS A 2 -39.81 44.94 32.46
C LYS A 2 -39.52 44.47 31.03
N ARG A 3 -38.29 44.69 30.55
CA ARG A 3 -37.80 44.15 29.23
C ARG A 3 -37.40 42.70 29.44
N LEU A 4 -38.11 41.79 28.79
CA LEU A 4 -37.82 40.38 28.71
C LEU A 4 -36.74 40.18 27.65
N LEU A 5 -35.55 39.76 28.06
CA LEU A 5 -34.44 39.40 27.17
C LEU A 5 -34.63 37.94 26.78
N LEU A 6 -35.06 37.65 25.55
CA LEU A 6 -35.09 36.31 24.99
C LEU A 6 -33.64 35.96 24.53
N LEU A 7 -33.00 35.06 25.26
CA LEU A 7 -31.77 34.39 24.83
C LEU A 7 -32.17 33.26 23.85
N VAL A 8 -31.94 33.49 22.56
CA VAL A 8 -32.03 32.42 21.56
C VAL A 8 -30.74 31.60 21.65
N LEU A 9 -30.78 30.46 22.33
CA LEU A 9 -29.73 29.46 22.23
C LEU A 9 -29.83 28.80 20.85
N GLY A 10 -28.98 29.24 19.94
CA GLY A 10 -28.75 28.52 18.68
C GLY A 10 -28.08 27.18 18.95
N LEU A 11 -28.87 26.10 18.97
CA LEU A 11 -28.33 24.74 18.87
C LEU A 11 -27.60 24.63 17.51
N LEU A 12 -26.28 24.69 17.55
CA LEU A 12 -25.44 24.23 16.43
C LEU A 12 -25.61 22.71 16.33
N TYR A 13 -26.58 22.26 15.54
CA TYR A 13 -26.61 20.91 15.06
C TYR A 13 -25.37 20.73 14.18
N THR A 14 -24.30 20.17 14.74
CA THR A 14 -23.26 19.56 13.92
C THR A 14 -23.89 18.32 13.29
N GLU A 15 -24.42 18.46 12.08
CA GLU A 15 -24.77 17.30 11.29
C GLU A 15 -23.49 16.47 11.17
N ASN A 16 -23.50 15.27 11.76
CA ASN A 16 -22.49 14.26 11.50
C ASN A 16 -22.63 13.84 10.03
N VAL A 17 -21.91 14.51 9.18
CA VAL A 17 -21.90 14.25 7.75
C VAL A 17 -21.21 12.90 7.56
N ILE A 18 -21.97 11.82 7.44
CA ILE A 18 -21.44 10.51 7.07
C ILE A 18 -20.90 10.64 5.64
N SER A 19 -19.59 10.77 5.52
CA SER A 19 -18.89 10.83 4.23
C SER A 19 -18.51 9.42 3.78
N GLN A 20 -18.49 9.17 2.46
CA GLN A 20 -17.84 7.98 1.90
C GLN A 20 -16.35 7.92 2.25
N GLN A 21 -15.74 9.09 2.40
CA GLN A 21 -14.39 9.20 2.90
C GLN A 21 -14.43 9.09 4.43
N ILE A 22 -13.61 8.18 4.97
CA ILE A 22 -13.41 8.07 6.42
C ILE A 22 -12.95 9.40 7.01
N THR A 23 -13.43 9.73 8.19
CA THR A 23 -12.99 10.94 8.87
C THR A 23 -11.58 10.79 9.43
N LYS A 24 -10.89 11.92 9.57
CA LYS A 24 -9.56 11.96 10.19
C LYS A 24 -9.57 11.32 11.58
N ASN A 25 -10.58 11.58 12.38
CA ASN A 25 -10.68 11.05 13.74
C ASN A 25 -10.84 9.52 13.77
N GLU A 26 -11.60 8.97 12.84
CA GLU A 26 -11.73 7.52 12.69
C GLU A 26 -10.41 6.89 12.23
N LEU A 27 -9.68 7.50 11.30
CA LEU A 27 -8.35 7.02 10.93
C LEU A 27 -7.35 7.06 12.08
N LEU A 28 -7.37 8.10 12.90
CA LEU A 28 -6.57 8.18 14.13
C LEU A 28 -6.90 7.04 15.09
N PHE A 29 -8.19 6.77 15.28
CA PHE A 29 -8.68 5.67 16.12
C PHE A 29 -8.25 4.30 15.58
N LEU A 30 -8.36 4.07 14.27
CA LEU A 30 -8.05 2.79 13.63
C LEU A 30 -6.55 2.54 13.46
N THR A 31 -5.71 3.56 13.56
CA THR A 31 -4.24 3.44 13.42
C THR A 31 -3.49 3.97 14.66
N PRO A 32 -3.84 3.50 15.89
CA PRO A 32 -3.34 4.08 17.13
C PRO A 32 -1.87 3.82 17.39
N LEU A 33 -1.29 2.77 16.79
CA LEU A 33 0.12 2.41 16.94
C LEU A 33 1.06 3.28 16.12
N TRP A 34 0.54 4.00 15.10
CA TRP A 34 1.34 4.92 14.33
C TRP A 34 1.55 6.24 15.10
N LYS A 35 2.80 6.55 15.43
CA LYS A 35 3.19 7.77 16.16
C LYS A 35 3.92 8.80 15.30
N GLY A 36 4.14 8.49 14.02
CA GLY A 36 4.83 9.37 13.08
C GLY A 36 3.92 10.44 12.45
N GLU A 37 4.47 11.12 11.44
CA GLU A 37 3.77 12.13 10.65
C GLU A 37 2.52 11.54 9.97
N ARG A 38 1.50 12.39 9.76
CA ARG A 38 0.27 12.03 9.04
C ARG A 38 -0.03 13.04 7.93
N PHE A 39 -0.69 12.57 6.89
CA PHE A 39 -1.31 13.45 5.92
C PHE A 39 -2.48 14.25 6.54
N ALA A 40 -2.92 15.29 5.82
CA ALA A 40 -4.03 16.13 6.29
C ALA A 40 -5.33 15.34 6.52
N ASP A 41 -5.56 14.29 5.72
CA ASP A 41 -6.69 13.36 5.83
C ASP A 41 -6.58 12.37 7.00
N GLY A 42 -5.47 12.32 7.71
CA GLY A 42 -5.21 11.45 8.86
C GLY A 42 -4.45 10.16 8.54
N ARG A 43 -4.23 9.83 7.26
CA ARG A 43 -3.45 8.64 6.87
C ARG A 43 -2.03 8.70 7.45
N PRO A 44 -1.49 7.59 7.97
CA PRO A 44 -0.09 7.46 8.30
C PRO A 44 0.81 7.83 7.11
N LYS A 45 1.85 8.62 7.38
CA LYS A 45 2.84 9.03 6.38
C LYS A 45 4.18 8.38 6.70
N VAL A 46 4.37 7.13 6.29
CA VAL A 46 5.66 6.46 6.40
C VAL A 46 6.71 7.25 5.60
N PRO A 47 7.89 7.57 6.17
CA PRO A 47 8.91 8.38 5.50
C PRO A 47 9.37 7.79 4.16
N ASP A 48 9.61 8.64 3.16
CA ASP A 48 10.07 8.21 1.83
C ASP A 48 11.42 7.48 1.89
N ALA A 49 12.26 7.78 2.87
CA ALA A 49 13.51 7.06 3.11
C ALA A 49 13.26 5.58 3.44
N ILE A 50 12.23 5.27 4.22
CA ILE A 50 11.81 3.90 4.52
C ILE A 50 11.23 3.22 3.26
N LEU A 51 10.39 3.93 2.50
CA LEU A 51 9.82 3.39 1.24
C LEU A 51 10.93 3.07 0.22
N LYS A 52 11.96 3.92 0.13
CA LYS A 52 13.11 3.66 -0.74
C LYS A 52 13.86 2.38 -0.34
N ARG A 53 14.09 2.16 0.95
CA ARG A 53 14.75 0.96 1.46
C ARG A 53 13.84 -0.27 1.35
N MET A 54 12.52 -0.11 1.49
CA MET A 54 11.52 -1.17 1.32
C MET A 54 11.58 -1.82 -0.08
N LYS A 55 12.00 -1.09 -1.11
CA LYS A 55 12.19 -1.66 -2.46
C LYS A 55 13.18 -2.82 -2.53
N LEU A 56 14.04 -2.99 -1.54
CA LEU A 56 15.01 -4.09 -1.46
C LEU A 56 14.52 -5.26 -0.59
N VAL A 57 13.38 -5.11 0.08
CA VAL A 57 12.78 -6.16 0.93
C VAL A 57 12.12 -7.22 0.04
N THR A 58 12.27 -8.50 0.39
CA THR A 58 11.54 -9.59 -0.26
C THR A 58 10.18 -9.81 0.42
N LEU A 59 9.28 -10.53 -0.27
CA LEU A 59 7.96 -10.87 0.31
C LEU A 59 8.11 -11.77 1.53
N GLU A 60 9.05 -12.72 1.48
CA GLU A 60 9.34 -13.68 2.54
C GLU A 60 9.86 -12.97 3.80
N GLU A 61 10.79 -12.03 3.65
CA GLU A 61 11.32 -11.24 4.75
C GLU A 61 10.23 -10.40 5.43
N ALA A 62 9.40 -9.71 4.63
CA ALA A 62 8.28 -8.95 5.14
C ALA A 62 7.26 -9.86 5.84
N TRP A 63 6.89 -10.98 5.20
CA TRP A 63 5.95 -11.95 5.74
C TRP A 63 6.43 -12.55 7.07
N ALA A 64 7.71 -12.89 7.18
CA ALA A 64 8.28 -13.46 8.41
C ALA A 64 8.15 -12.48 9.59
N VAL A 65 8.46 -11.20 9.37
CA VAL A 65 8.30 -10.16 10.40
C VAL A 65 6.83 -10.00 10.79
N LEU A 66 5.93 -9.90 9.80
CA LEU A 66 4.50 -9.72 10.05
C LEU A 66 3.89 -10.92 10.79
N LYS A 67 4.26 -12.14 10.40
CA LYS A 67 3.84 -13.36 11.10
C LYS A 67 4.32 -13.37 12.55
N GLY A 68 5.57 -12.96 12.81
CA GLY A 68 6.13 -12.84 14.16
C GLY A 68 5.39 -11.82 15.03
N GLU A 69 4.82 -10.77 14.42
CA GLU A 69 3.97 -9.75 15.05
C GLU A 69 2.48 -10.14 15.08
N ASN A 70 2.15 -11.39 14.75
CA ASN A 70 0.78 -11.93 14.68
C ASN A 70 -0.13 -11.33 13.59
N PHE A 71 0.44 -10.69 12.56
CA PHE A 71 -0.27 -10.26 11.36
C PHE A 71 -0.25 -11.37 10.31
N LYS A 72 -1.35 -12.16 10.21
CA LYS A 72 -1.42 -13.39 9.39
C LYS A 72 -2.07 -13.16 8.02
N HIS A 73 -2.85 -12.11 7.85
CA HIS A 73 -3.66 -11.82 6.66
C HIS A 73 -3.22 -10.51 6.01
N GLN A 74 -1.97 -10.47 5.56
CA GLN A 74 -1.37 -9.27 4.95
C GLN A 74 -0.83 -9.51 3.55
N TYR A 75 -0.83 -10.76 3.08
CA TYR A 75 -0.32 -11.18 1.78
C TYR A 75 -1.44 -11.71 0.91
N ASP A 76 -1.35 -11.42 -0.39
CA ASP A 76 -2.23 -11.94 -1.43
C ASP A 76 -1.47 -12.20 -2.73
N ASP A 77 -1.85 -13.23 -3.46
CA ASP A 77 -1.21 -13.72 -4.68
C ASP A 77 -2.19 -13.83 -5.87
N ASN A 78 -1.78 -14.53 -6.92
CA ASN A 78 -2.58 -14.76 -8.13
C ASN A 78 -2.92 -13.48 -8.90
N TRP A 79 -1.92 -12.62 -9.07
CA TRP A 79 -2.00 -11.37 -9.81
C TRP A 79 -1.50 -11.50 -11.24
N GLN A 80 -2.17 -10.84 -12.18
CA GLN A 80 -1.55 -10.39 -13.42
C GLN A 80 -0.82 -9.08 -13.17
N THR A 81 0.27 -8.84 -13.89
CA THR A 81 1.11 -7.67 -13.65
C THR A 81 1.47 -6.94 -14.94
N ILE A 82 1.64 -5.65 -14.84
CA ILE A 82 2.34 -4.81 -15.81
C ILE A 82 3.65 -4.36 -15.18
N ASN A 83 4.74 -4.41 -15.94
CA ASN A 83 6.10 -4.17 -15.47
C ASN A 83 6.51 -5.11 -14.30
N PRO A 84 6.50 -6.44 -14.50
CA PRO A 84 6.78 -7.43 -13.46
C PRO A 84 8.17 -7.29 -12.84
N ASP A 85 9.15 -6.78 -13.59
CA ASP A 85 10.53 -6.55 -13.12
C ASP A 85 10.65 -5.34 -12.17
N SER A 86 9.58 -4.56 -12.04
CA SER A 86 9.53 -3.39 -11.17
C SER A 86 8.93 -3.73 -9.81
N VAL A 87 9.46 -3.11 -8.76
CA VAL A 87 8.92 -3.26 -7.40
C VAL A 87 7.95 -2.12 -7.10
N LEU A 88 6.70 -2.47 -6.78
CA LEU A 88 5.69 -1.51 -6.35
C LEU A 88 5.85 -1.25 -4.85
N VAL A 89 6.20 -0.02 -4.48
CA VAL A 89 6.28 0.39 -3.06
C VAL A 89 5.66 1.77 -2.89
N GLY A 90 4.73 1.88 -1.96
CA GLY A 90 4.12 3.16 -1.58
C GLY A 90 3.13 3.01 -0.44
N ARG A 91 2.45 4.11 -0.11
CA ARG A 91 1.42 4.15 0.93
C ARG A 91 0.06 3.90 0.31
N ALA A 92 -0.75 3.03 0.91
CA ALA A 92 -2.07 2.71 0.40
C ALA A 92 -3.02 3.92 0.50
N LEU A 93 -3.58 4.35 -0.63
CA LEU A 93 -4.84 5.05 -0.70
C LEU A 93 -5.90 4.05 -1.12
N THR A 94 -6.82 3.72 -0.24
CA THR A 94 -7.81 2.66 -0.48
C THR A 94 -9.10 3.21 -1.09
N ALA A 95 -9.68 2.44 -2.01
CA ALA A 95 -11.04 2.65 -2.51
C ALA A 95 -11.80 1.32 -2.55
N SER A 96 -13.08 1.36 -2.24
CA SER A 96 -13.94 0.19 -2.25
C SER A 96 -15.18 0.45 -3.10
N PHE A 97 -15.41 -0.44 -4.04
CA PHE A 97 -16.59 -0.47 -4.88
C PHE A 97 -17.44 -1.71 -4.58
N ILE A 98 -18.71 -1.63 -4.88
CA ILE A 98 -19.66 -2.74 -4.87
C ILE A 98 -20.32 -2.85 -6.26
N PRO A 99 -20.98 -3.99 -6.59
CA PRO A 99 -21.85 -4.08 -7.76
C PRO A 99 -22.84 -2.93 -7.80
N GLY A 100 -23.17 -2.48 -9.02
CA GLY A 100 -24.03 -1.32 -9.25
C GLY A 100 -25.35 -1.42 -8.51
N ARG A 101 -25.65 -0.39 -7.74
CA ARG A 101 -26.89 -0.26 -6.97
C ARG A 101 -27.46 1.15 -7.14
N PRO A 102 -28.48 1.33 -8.00
CA PRO A 102 -28.92 2.65 -8.44
C PRO A 102 -29.36 3.60 -7.33
N ASP A 103 -30.06 3.11 -6.32
CA ASP A 103 -30.53 3.90 -5.18
C ASP A 103 -29.38 4.54 -4.40
N ILE A 104 -28.34 3.75 -4.09
CA ILE A 104 -27.13 4.24 -3.40
C ILE A 104 -26.28 5.08 -4.34
N HIS A 105 -26.10 4.64 -5.58
CA HIS A 105 -25.23 5.32 -6.55
C HIS A 105 -25.68 6.76 -6.79
N LEU A 106 -26.99 6.97 -7.03
CA LEU A 106 -27.56 8.30 -7.26
C LEU A 106 -27.42 9.23 -6.03
N ALA A 107 -27.68 8.69 -4.83
CA ALA A 107 -27.51 9.45 -3.60
C ALA A 107 -26.05 9.87 -3.36
N ILE A 108 -25.09 8.99 -3.70
CA ILE A 108 -23.65 9.26 -3.62
C ILE A 108 -23.24 10.32 -4.64
N ASP A 109 -23.70 10.22 -5.89
CA ASP A 109 -23.42 11.19 -6.95
C ASP A 109 -23.96 12.58 -6.57
N GLU A 110 -25.21 12.66 -6.16
CA GLU A 110 -25.83 13.92 -5.73
C GLU A 110 -25.03 14.57 -4.61
N ARG A 111 -24.69 13.81 -3.58
CA ARG A 111 -23.89 14.31 -2.48
C ARG A 111 -22.49 14.72 -2.90
N GLY A 112 -21.79 13.86 -3.66
CA GLY A 112 -20.44 14.13 -4.14
C GLY A 112 -20.36 15.45 -4.91
N HIS A 113 -21.30 15.70 -5.80
CA HIS A 113 -21.34 16.93 -6.61
C HIS A 113 -21.78 18.15 -5.81
N THR A 114 -22.78 18.02 -4.93
CA THR A 114 -23.39 19.18 -4.28
C THR A 114 -22.73 19.58 -2.96
N LYS A 115 -22.16 18.62 -2.22
CA LYS A 115 -21.57 18.86 -0.90
C LYS A 115 -20.06 18.68 -0.85
N ASP A 116 -19.54 17.64 -1.54
CA ASP A 116 -18.12 17.27 -1.43
C ASP A 116 -17.26 17.88 -2.55
N GLY A 117 -17.84 18.65 -3.49
CA GLY A 117 -17.15 19.30 -4.59
C GLY A 117 -16.53 18.32 -5.61
N ARG A 118 -17.02 17.09 -5.67
CA ARG A 118 -16.54 16.06 -6.58
C ARG A 118 -16.95 16.36 -8.03
N VAL A 119 -16.10 15.97 -8.98
CA VAL A 119 -16.32 16.23 -10.40
C VAL A 119 -16.53 14.92 -11.15
N LYS A 120 -17.57 14.87 -11.99
CA LYS A 120 -17.85 13.72 -12.88
C LYS A 120 -18.02 12.39 -12.12
N SER A 121 -17.49 11.31 -12.67
CA SER A 121 -17.81 9.94 -12.27
C SER A 121 -17.04 9.49 -11.01
N GLN A 122 -17.69 8.67 -10.20
CA GLN A 122 -17.19 8.18 -8.90
C GLN A 122 -15.83 7.46 -8.99
N ASN A 123 -15.50 6.84 -10.14
CA ASN A 123 -14.22 6.17 -10.34
C ASN A 123 -13.00 7.11 -10.33
N SER A 124 -13.19 8.41 -10.60
CA SER A 124 -12.11 9.40 -10.56
C SER A 124 -11.88 10.01 -9.17
N TRP A 125 -12.88 9.99 -8.30
CA TRP A 125 -12.83 10.70 -7.02
C TRP A 125 -11.71 10.26 -6.07
N PRO A 126 -11.44 8.95 -5.87
CA PRO A 126 -10.28 8.54 -5.08
C PRO A 126 -8.95 8.92 -5.72
N ILE A 127 -8.88 8.90 -7.06
CA ILE A 127 -7.68 9.24 -7.81
C ILE A 127 -7.28 10.71 -7.59
N ASP A 128 -8.27 11.60 -7.46
CA ASP A 128 -8.01 13.01 -7.17
C ASP A 128 -7.33 13.27 -5.82
N MET A 129 -7.42 12.32 -4.90
CA MET A 129 -6.82 12.39 -3.57
C MET A 129 -5.40 11.81 -3.48
N LEU A 130 -4.90 11.18 -4.54
CA LEU A 130 -3.55 10.62 -4.57
C LEU A 130 -2.50 11.72 -4.46
N VAL A 131 -1.45 11.42 -3.70
CA VAL A 131 -0.25 12.25 -3.57
C VAL A 131 1.01 11.44 -3.87
N LYS A 132 2.13 12.11 -4.02
CA LYS A 132 3.44 11.49 -4.31
C LYS A 132 3.76 10.37 -3.32
N GLY A 133 4.11 9.19 -3.85
CA GLY A 133 4.45 8.01 -3.08
C GLY A 133 3.26 7.18 -2.61
N ASP A 134 2.03 7.51 -3.01
CA ASP A 134 0.88 6.64 -2.81
C ASP A 134 0.85 5.50 -3.82
N VAL A 135 0.20 4.39 -3.44
CA VAL A 135 -0.28 3.33 -4.32
C VAL A 135 -1.80 3.33 -4.26
N TYR A 136 -2.47 3.33 -5.41
CA TYR A 136 -3.92 3.24 -5.47
C TYR A 136 -4.34 1.78 -5.27
N VAL A 137 -4.99 1.49 -4.15
CA VAL A 137 -5.41 0.15 -3.73
C VAL A 137 -6.92 0.05 -3.80
N VAL A 138 -7.43 -0.80 -4.70
CA VAL A 138 -8.85 -0.84 -5.03
C VAL A 138 -9.44 -2.22 -4.81
N ASN A 139 -10.45 -2.29 -3.95
CA ASN A 139 -11.37 -3.42 -3.90
C ASN A 139 -12.49 -3.20 -4.91
N GLN A 140 -12.43 -3.94 -6.01
CA GLN A 140 -13.47 -3.95 -7.07
C GLN A 140 -14.28 -5.25 -7.02
N PHE A 141 -14.45 -5.84 -5.84
CA PHE A 141 -15.19 -7.09 -5.59
C PHE A 141 -14.86 -8.25 -6.55
N GLY A 142 -13.65 -8.29 -7.12
CA GLY A 142 -13.24 -9.30 -8.11
C GLY A 142 -13.95 -9.19 -9.48
N ALA A 143 -14.60 -8.06 -9.76
CA ALA A 143 -15.34 -7.87 -11.01
C ALA A 143 -14.48 -8.11 -12.24
N HIS A 144 -15.00 -8.89 -13.19
CA HIS A 144 -14.36 -9.17 -14.47
C HIS A 144 -15.03 -8.37 -15.60
N GLU A 145 -16.23 -8.72 -15.97
CA GLU A 145 -17.02 -8.02 -16.98
C GLU A 145 -17.76 -6.83 -16.39
N ASP A 146 -17.91 -5.76 -17.15
CA ASP A 146 -18.59 -4.51 -16.74
C ASP A 146 -18.09 -3.87 -15.43
N GLY A 147 -16.94 -4.35 -14.93
CA GLY A 147 -16.30 -3.87 -13.72
C GLY A 147 -15.12 -2.93 -13.91
N PRO A 148 -14.35 -2.96 -15.05
CA PRO A 148 -13.14 -2.16 -15.17
C PRO A 148 -13.39 -0.66 -15.01
N THR A 149 -12.98 -0.10 -13.87
CA THR A 149 -13.02 1.35 -13.63
C THR A 149 -11.69 2.02 -13.99
N ILE A 150 -10.65 1.24 -14.32
CA ILE A 150 -9.31 1.71 -14.68
C ILE A 150 -9.00 1.34 -16.13
N GLY A 151 -8.68 2.36 -16.92
CA GLY A 151 -8.04 2.28 -18.22
C GLY A 151 -6.85 3.23 -18.28
N ASP A 152 -6.30 3.44 -19.47
CA ASP A 152 -5.07 4.20 -19.68
C ASP A 152 -5.16 5.67 -19.22
N ASN A 153 -6.27 6.36 -19.47
CA ASN A 153 -6.46 7.75 -19.04
C ASN A 153 -6.37 7.90 -17.52
N LEU A 154 -7.05 7.04 -16.75
CA LEU A 154 -7.01 7.10 -15.30
C LEU A 154 -5.67 6.61 -14.76
N ALA A 155 -5.05 5.62 -15.39
CA ALA A 155 -3.71 5.15 -15.05
C ALA A 155 -2.66 6.26 -15.24
N ASN A 156 -2.73 7.05 -16.32
CA ASN A 156 -1.88 8.22 -16.51
C ASN A 156 -2.07 9.25 -15.38
N SER A 157 -3.31 9.51 -14.97
CA SER A 157 -3.60 10.43 -13.85
C SER A 157 -3.03 9.89 -12.53
N ILE A 158 -3.21 8.60 -12.24
CA ILE A 158 -2.66 7.94 -11.06
C ILE A 158 -1.14 8.09 -11.02
N TYR A 159 -0.47 7.76 -12.13
CA TYR A 159 0.98 7.85 -12.23
C TYR A 159 1.49 9.29 -12.09
N ALA A 160 0.85 10.24 -12.75
CA ALA A 160 1.21 11.66 -12.66
C ALA A 160 1.14 12.20 -11.23
N LYS A 161 0.12 11.79 -10.46
CA LYS A 161 -0.07 12.23 -9.07
C LYS A 161 0.84 11.49 -8.09
N SER A 162 0.91 10.17 -8.20
CA SER A 162 1.58 9.32 -7.20
C SER A 162 3.03 8.97 -7.54
N GLY A 163 3.37 8.90 -8.83
CA GLY A 163 4.61 8.32 -9.33
C GLY A 163 4.67 6.80 -9.16
N ASN A 164 3.52 6.16 -8.94
CA ASN A 164 3.37 4.73 -8.68
C ASN A 164 2.23 4.12 -9.51
N GLY A 165 2.03 2.83 -9.34
CA GLY A 165 0.98 2.04 -9.95
C GLY A 165 -0.19 1.73 -9.02
N ILE A 166 -0.80 0.56 -9.26
CA ILE A 166 -2.04 0.13 -8.61
C ILE A 166 -1.95 -1.29 -8.04
N VAL A 167 -2.77 -1.55 -7.03
CA VAL A 167 -3.25 -2.89 -6.68
C VAL A 167 -4.76 -2.89 -6.85
N TYR A 168 -5.26 -3.68 -7.81
CA TYR A 168 -6.63 -3.61 -8.26
C TYR A 168 -7.29 -4.99 -8.21
N ASP A 169 -8.16 -5.21 -7.22
CA ASP A 169 -8.87 -6.49 -7.03
C ASP A 169 -10.07 -6.58 -7.96
N GLY A 170 -9.80 -6.66 -9.26
CA GLY A 170 -10.76 -6.70 -10.35
C GLY A 170 -10.07 -6.69 -11.71
N ALA A 171 -10.83 -6.50 -12.79
CA ALA A 171 -10.30 -6.39 -14.13
C ALA A 171 -9.93 -4.95 -14.50
N VAL A 172 -8.85 -4.80 -15.26
CA VAL A 172 -8.45 -3.54 -15.91
C VAL A 172 -8.69 -3.62 -17.42
N ARG A 173 -8.63 -2.48 -18.11
CA ARG A 173 -8.73 -2.40 -19.58
C ARG A 173 -7.58 -1.59 -20.16
N ASP A 174 -7.53 -1.48 -21.48
CA ASP A 174 -6.55 -0.65 -22.21
C ASP A 174 -5.10 -1.04 -21.91
N ILE A 175 -4.80 -2.34 -21.86
CA ILE A 175 -3.50 -2.92 -21.47
C ILE A 175 -2.32 -2.31 -22.22
N ASN A 176 -2.46 -2.02 -23.51
CA ASN A 176 -1.39 -1.43 -24.30
C ASN A 176 -1.05 -0.03 -23.80
N GLY A 177 -2.06 0.80 -23.54
CA GLY A 177 -1.88 2.14 -22.97
C GLY A 177 -1.28 2.12 -21.56
N LEU A 178 -1.66 1.11 -20.73
CA LEU A 178 -1.04 0.95 -19.41
C LEU A 178 0.46 0.62 -19.51
N LYS A 179 0.87 -0.20 -20.47
CA LYS A 179 2.29 -0.56 -20.70
C LYS A 179 3.15 0.60 -21.19
N GLU A 180 2.55 1.61 -21.80
CA GLU A 180 3.24 2.82 -22.26
C GLU A 180 3.58 3.80 -21.11
N ILE A 181 2.98 3.61 -19.92
CA ILE A 181 3.19 4.50 -18.78
C ILE A 181 4.47 4.06 -18.01
N GLY A 182 5.64 4.33 -18.54
CA GLY A 182 6.93 4.24 -17.87
C GLY A 182 7.05 3.17 -16.77
N SER A 183 7.20 3.60 -15.51
CA SER A 183 7.34 2.71 -14.35
C SER A 183 5.99 2.39 -13.66
N PHE A 184 4.88 2.45 -14.36
CA PHE A 184 3.57 2.10 -13.82
C PHE A 184 3.48 0.60 -13.56
N THR A 185 3.75 0.21 -12.31
CA THR A 185 3.69 -1.18 -11.88
C THR A 185 2.30 -1.51 -11.38
N SER A 186 1.64 -2.50 -11.97
CA SER A 186 0.24 -2.80 -11.67
C SER A 186 0.06 -4.26 -11.32
N PHE A 187 -0.74 -4.50 -10.28
CA PHE A 187 -1.23 -5.81 -9.88
C PHE A 187 -2.76 -5.80 -10.01
N PHE A 188 -3.33 -6.70 -10.83
CA PHE A 188 -4.75 -6.78 -11.10
C PHE A 188 -5.18 -8.24 -11.34
N ARG A 189 -6.49 -8.55 -11.23
CA ARG A 189 -6.95 -9.93 -11.36
C ARG A 189 -7.07 -10.41 -12.79
N SER A 190 -7.58 -9.56 -13.67
CA SER A 190 -7.81 -9.94 -15.06
C SER A 190 -7.89 -8.72 -15.97
N TYR A 191 -7.96 -8.98 -17.26
CA TYR A 191 -8.25 -7.99 -18.28
C TYR A 191 -9.66 -8.24 -18.86
N HIS A 192 -10.41 -7.17 -19.07
CA HIS A 192 -11.66 -7.20 -19.82
C HIS A 192 -11.83 -5.91 -20.63
N PRO A 193 -12.25 -5.98 -21.92
CA PRO A 193 -12.39 -4.80 -22.77
C PRO A 193 -13.61 -3.93 -22.45
N SER A 194 -14.55 -4.41 -21.63
CA SER A 194 -15.70 -3.60 -21.22
C SER A 194 -15.26 -2.36 -20.46
N HIS A 195 -16.10 -1.34 -20.46
CA HIS A 195 -15.80 -0.10 -19.79
C HIS A 195 -16.90 0.23 -18.79
N HIS A 196 -16.49 0.84 -17.70
CA HIS A 196 -17.40 1.45 -16.73
C HIS A 196 -17.90 2.79 -17.30
N LEU A 197 -19.07 2.82 -17.86
CA LEU A 197 -19.74 4.05 -18.27
C LEU A 197 -21.07 4.20 -17.54
N THR A 198 -21.05 5.05 -16.52
CA THR A 198 -22.28 5.61 -15.98
C THR A 198 -22.61 6.90 -16.73
N SER A 199 -23.67 6.89 -17.49
CA SER A 199 -24.29 8.09 -18.05
C SER A 199 -25.74 8.13 -17.61
N PRO A 200 -26.36 9.29 -17.46
CA PRO A 200 -27.79 9.37 -17.13
C PRO A 200 -28.62 8.47 -18.07
N GLY A 201 -29.39 7.56 -17.49
CA GLY A 201 -30.22 6.59 -18.23
C GLY A 201 -29.49 5.32 -18.73
N LYS A 202 -28.22 5.10 -18.34
CA LYS A 202 -27.48 3.85 -18.62
C LYS A 202 -27.33 2.99 -17.36
N GLU A 203 -26.93 1.74 -17.57
CA GLU A 203 -26.66 0.79 -16.49
C GLU A 203 -25.57 1.33 -15.54
N ILE A 204 -25.78 1.10 -14.27
CA ILE A 204 -24.83 1.41 -13.19
C ILE A 204 -24.14 0.09 -12.83
N ASN A 205 -22.92 -0.10 -13.31
CA ASN A 205 -22.21 -1.36 -13.12
C ASN A 205 -21.49 -1.45 -11.78
N THR A 206 -21.05 -0.31 -11.25
CA THR A 206 -20.34 -0.24 -9.96
C THR A 206 -20.75 0.99 -9.18
N THR A 207 -20.62 0.93 -7.86
CA THR A 207 -20.88 2.05 -6.94
C THR A 207 -19.73 2.19 -5.95
N LEU A 208 -19.15 3.37 -5.85
CA LEU A 208 -18.11 3.68 -4.88
C LEU A 208 -18.72 3.83 -3.48
N VAL A 209 -18.29 3.01 -2.54
CA VAL A 209 -18.83 3.02 -1.16
C VAL A 209 -17.80 3.43 -0.10
N GLY A 210 -16.53 3.47 -0.44
CA GLY A 210 -15.49 3.86 0.52
C GLY A 210 -14.26 4.48 -0.11
N ILE A 211 -13.76 5.56 0.50
CA ILE A 211 -12.46 6.18 0.21
C ILE A 211 -11.68 6.29 1.51
N ASN A 212 -10.44 5.82 1.51
CA ASN A 212 -9.60 5.76 2.71
C ASN A 212 -10.27 5.00 3.88
N GLN A 213 -11.09 4.01 3.57
CA GLN A 213 -11.65 3.10 4.56
C GLN A 213 -10.82 1.80 4.62
N PRO A 214 -10.84 1.08 5.75
CA PRO A 214 -10.34 -0.30 5.80
C PRO A 214 -10.99 -1.12 4.71
N THR A 215 -10.21 -1.90 4.01
CA THR A 215 -10.73 -2.73 2.90
C THR A 215 -10.10 -4.11 2.91
N LYS A 216 -10.58 -4.98 2.04
CA LYS A 216 -10.07 -6.31 1.79
C LYS A 216 -9.57 -6.39 0.35
N ILE A 217 -8.35 -6.89 0.16
CA ILE A 217 -7.78 -7.20 -1.15
C ILE A 217 -7.46 -8.69 -1.18
N GLY A 218 -8.19 -9.44 -2.01
CA GLY A 218 -8.13 -10.90 -1.91
C GLY A 218 -8.40 -11.38 -0.48
N ASN A 219 -7.41 -11.96 0.19
CA ASN A 219 -7.49 -12.39 1.60
C ASN A 219 -6.79 -11.46 2.58
N ALA A 220 -6.18 -10.38 2.09
CA ALA A 220 -5.45 -9.43 2.92
C ALA A 220 -6.34 -8.30 3.45
N ALA A 221 -6.17 -7.96 4.72
CA ALA A 221 -6.73 -6.75 5.32
C ALA A 221 -5.82 -5.56 5.02
N VAL A 222 -6.39 -4.47 4.54
CA VAL A 222 -5.63 -3.28 4.13
C VAL A 222 -6.19 -2.04 4.82
N MET A 223 -5.30 -1.32 5.48
CA MET A 223 -5.61 -0.03 6.08
C MET A 223 -5.08 1.12 5.22
N PRO A 224 -5.76 2.27 5.18
CA PRO A 224 -5.19 3.47 4.57
C PRO A 224 -3.87 3.85 5.23
N GLY A 225 -2.83 4.05 4.41
CA GLY A 225 -1.48 4.35 4.88
C GLY A 225 -0.60 3.13 5.14
N ASP A 226 -1.10 1.90 5.00
CA ASP A 226 -0.26 0.70 4.98
C ASP A 226 0.80 0.83 3.87
N VAL A 227 1.98 0.29 4.11
CA VAL A 227 2.99 0.20 3.05
C VAL A 227 2.67 -0.99 2.17
N VAL A 228 2.43 -0.72 0.90
CA VAL A 228 2.28 -1.72 -0.15
C VAL A 228 3.66 -2.14 -0.61
N LEU A 229 3.93 -3.43 -0.63
CA LEU A 229 5.10 -4.03 -1.29
C LEU A 229 4.60 -5.08 -2.28
N GLY A 230 4.65 -4.75 -3.56
CA GLY A 230 4.30 -5.65 -4.67
C GLY A 230 5.54 -6.06 -5.46
N ARG A 231 5.73 -7.35 -5.63
CA ARG A 231 6.84 -7.96 -6.36
C ARG A 231 6.35 -9.17 -7.15
N ASP A 232 7.25 -9.77 -7.93
CA ASP A 232 6.99 -11.10 -8.48
C ASP A 232 6.62 -12.06 -7.34
N GLY A 233 5.50 -12.75 -7.51
CA GLY A 233 4.90 -13.60 -6.49
C GLY A 233 3.69 -13.01 -5.75
N GLY A 234 3.50 -11.68 -5.68
CA GLY A 234 2.30 -11.12 -5.06
C GLY A 234 2.47 -9.75 -4.41
N VAL A 235 1.53 -9.43 -3.54
CA VAL A 235 1.47 -8.15 -2.82
C VAL A 235 1.33 -8.39 -1.32
N ILE A 236 2.11 -7.67 -0.54
CA ILE A 236 2.01 -7.68 0.92
C ILE A 236 1.73 -6.24 1.43
N PHE A 237 0.83 -6.13 2.42
CA PHE A 237 0.43 -4.87 3.03
C PHE A 237 1.01 -4.81 4.45
N ILE A 238 1.86 -3.83 4.69
CA ILE A 238 2.65 -3.72 5.91
C ILE A 238 2.09 -2.59 6.76
N PRO A 239 1.60 -2.87 7.99
CA PRO A 239 1.16 -1.82 8.91
C PRO A 239 2.24 -0.75 9.10
N PRO A 240 1.90 0.54 9.08
CA PRO A 240 2.88 1.64 9.07
C PRO A 240 3.89 1.56 10.22
N HIS A 241 3.43 1.18 11.42
CA HIS A 241 4.27 1.08 12.61
C HIS A 241 5.29 -0.08 12.57
N LEU A 242 5.12 -1.04 11.63
CA LEU A 242 6.06 -2.14 11.41
C LEU A 242 6.99 -1.91 10.22
N ALA A 243 6.76 -0.88 9.40
CA ALA A 243 7.52 -0.66 8.17
C ALA A 243 9.03 -0.52 8.40
N GLU A 244 9.44 0.23 9.43
CA GLU A 244 10.85 0.38 9.77
C GLU A 244 11.46 -0.92 10.30
N LYS A 245 10.72 -1.68 11.12
CA LYS A 245 11.15 -3.00 11.62
C LYS A 245 11.36 -3.97 10.46
N VAL A 246 10.43 -4.04 9.52
CA VAL A 246 10.55 -4.89 8.32
C VAL A 246 11.83 -4.55 7.54
N VAL A 247 12.07 -3.27 7.26
CA VAL A 247 13.26 -2.83 6.54
C VAL A 247 14.54 -3.20 7.29
N LYS A 248 14.64 -2.88 8.57
CA LYS A 248 15.85 -3.15 9.37
C LYS A 248 16.14 -4.65 9.48
N THR A 249 15.10 -5.47 9.68
CA THR A 249 15.26 -6.93 9.73
C THR A 249 15.71 -7.49 8.39
N SER A 250 15.08 -7.05 7.29
CA SER A 250 15.46 -7.45 5.93
C SER A 250 16.92 -7.10 5.61
N GLU A 251 17.40 -5.94 6.04
CA GLU A 251 18.79 -5.54 5.81
C GLU A 251 19.79 -6.46 6.50
N VAL A 252 19.50 -6.92 7.72
CA VAL A 252 20.33 -7.89 8.42
C VAL A 252 20.31 -9.24 7.68
N VAL A 253 19.14 -9.73 7.31
CA VAL A 253 19.00 -10.99 6.55
C VAL A 253 19.78 -10.90 5.24
N ARG A 254 19.62 -9.82 4.49
CA ARG A 254 20.35 -9.60 3.22
C ARG A 254 21.86 -9.62 3.38
N LEU A 255 22.40 -9.01 4.43
CA LEU A 255 23.85 -9.05 4.69
C LEU A 255 24.33 -10.47 4.96
N ARG A 256 23.56 -11.24 5.74
CA ARG A 256 23.85 -12.66 6.00
C ARG A 256 23.80 -13.49 4.73
N ASP A 257 22.78 -13.30 3.90
CA ASP A 257 22.61 -14.01 2.64
C ASP A 257 23.75 -13.68 1.66
N MET A 258 24.13 -12.41 1.54
CA MET A 258 25.27 -11.98 0.70
C MET A 258 26.56 -12.67 1.14
N PHE A 259 26.83 -12.70 2.44
CA PHE A 259 27.99 -13.39 3.00
C PHE A 259 27.90 -14.90 2.79
N GLY A 260 26.78 -15.51 3.20
CA GLY A 260 26.57 -16.95 3.10
C GLY A 260 26.67 -17.46 1.65
N HIS A 261 26.00 -16.78 0.71
CA HIS A 261 26.10 -17.13 -0.72
C HIS A 261 27.53 -17.01 -1.25
N GLN A 262 28.28 -16.01 -0.84
CA GLN A 262 29.68 -15.87 -1.23
C GLN A 262 30.51 -17.04 -0.67
N ARG A 263 30.39 -17.34 0.61
CA ARG A 263 31.14 -18.41 1.26
C ARG A 263 30.79 -19.80 0.72
N LEU A 264 29.53 -20.04 0.36
CA LEU A 264 29.10 -21.28 -0.31
C LEU A 264 29.71 -21.41 -1.70
N ARG A 265 29.74 -20.34 -2.51
CA ARG A 265 30.40 -20.36 -3.83
C ARG A 265 31.93 -20.56 -3.74
N GLU A 266 32.56 -20.04 -2.70
CA GLU A 266 33.97 -20.24 -2.37
C GLU A 266 34.23 -21.64 -1.77
N GLN A 267 33.21 -22.43 -1.50
CA GLN A 267 33.29 -23.75 -0.83
C GLN A 267 33.98 -23.67 0.55
N LYS A 268 33.94 -22.49 1.20
CA LYS A 268 34.56 -22.27 2.51
C LYS A 268 33.77 -22.91 3.62
N TYR A 269 32.42 -22.89 3.51
CA TYR A 269 31.50 -23.53 4.44
C TYR A 269 30.51 -24.39 3.68
N THR A 270 29.96 -25.39 4.39
CA THR A 270 28.92 -26.27 3.85
C THR A 270 27.55 -25.60 3.96
N PRO A 271 26.55 -26.04 3.14
CA PRO A 271 25.16 -25.56 3.29
C PRO A 271 24.62 -25.72 4.70
N GLY A 272 24.88 -26.86 5.36
CA GLY A 272 24.43 -27.10 6.74
C GLY A 272 25.04 -26.15 7.77
N GLN A 273 26.24 -25.63 7.54
CA GLN A 273 26.86 -24.63 8.41
C GLN A 273 26.28 -23.23 8.19
N ILE A 274 25.95 -22.86 6.96
CA ILE A 274 25.37 -21.56 6.62
C ILE A 274 23.88 -21.49 6.98
N ASP A 275 23.15 -22.58 6.78
CA ASP A 275 21.70 -22.67 7.01
C ASP A 275 21.31 -23.00 8.47
N SER A 276 22.26 -22.98 9.39
CA SER A 276 22.04 -23.22 10.80
C SER A 276 22.59 -22.10 11.67
N ARG A 277 22.46 -22.23 12.98
CA ARG A 277 23.11 -21.29 13.91
C ARG A 277 24.62 -21.28 13.68
N TRP A 278 25.17 -20.11 13.41
CA TRP A 278 26.58 -19.93 13.07
C TRP A 278 27.48 -20.20 14.29
N SER A 279 28.61 -20.87 14.04
CA SER A 279 29.70 -20.99 15.00
C SER A 279 30.38 -19.66 15.22
N ASP A 280 31.14 -19.53 16.29
CA ASP A 280 31.94 -18.33 16.58
C ASP A 280 32.96 -18.01 15.46
N GLU A 281 33.45 -19.03 14.78
CA GLU A 281 34.33 -18.88 13.61
C GLU A 281 33.59 -18.19 12.45
N ILE A 282 32.37 -18.63 12.11
CA ILE A 282 31.56 -18.04 11.05
C ILE A 282 31.16 -16.61 11.40
N GLU A 283 30.76 -16.36 12.67
CA GLU A 283 30.42 -15.00 13.13
C GLU A 283 31.62 -14.06 13.05
N LYS A 284 32.82 -14.55 13.37
CA LYS A 284 34.06 -13.76 13.22
C LYS A 284 34.38 -13.46 11.78
N ASP A 285 34.25 -14.45 10.88
CA ASP A 285 34.44 -14.27 9.45
C ASP A 285 33.41 -13.28 8.87
N PHE A 286 32.16 -13.36 9.30
CA PHE A 286 31.11 -12.41 8.91
C PHE A 286 31.43 -10.99 9.36
N SER A 287 31.86 -10.82 10.62
CA SER A 287 32.27 -9.52 11.15
C SER A 287 33.42 -8.92 10.38
N GLN A 288 34.43 -9.72 10.02
CA GLN A 288 35.53 -9.28 9.18
C GLN A 288 35.03 -8.90 7.77
N TRP A 289 34.17 -9.74 7.18
CA TRP A 289 33.60 -9.50 5.85
C TRP A 289 32.77 -8.21 5.79
N LEU A 290 32.03 -7.87 6.85
CA LEU A 290 31.29 -6.61 6.98
C LEU A 290 32.23 -5.41 7.05
N ASN A 291 33.29 -5.48 7.90
CA ASN A 291 34.26 -4.41 8.04
C ASN A 291 34.99 -4.10 6.73
N ASP A 292 35.39 -5.15 6.00
CA ASP A 292 36.12 -5.01 4.73
C ASP A 292 35.28 -4.37 3.61
N ARG A 293 33.94 -4.38 3.75
CA ARG A 293 32.98 -3.96 2.71
C ARG A 293 31.98 -2.89 3.14
N ILE A 294 32.16 -2.31 4.29
CA ILE A 294 31.16 -1.40 4.90
C ILE A 294 30.71 -0.27 3.97
N ASP A 295 31.59 0.21 3.08
CA ASP A 295 31.29 1.26 2.10
C ASP A 295 30.60 0.77 0.83
N GLN A 296 30.55 -0.53 0.60
CA GLN A 296 30.03 -1.14 -0.61
C GLN A 296 28.66 -1.84 -0.40
N LEU A 297 28.29 -2.06 0.85
CA LEU A 297 27.09 -2.80 1.21
C LEU A 297 25.84 -1.95 1.06
N PRO A 298 24.71 -2.51 0.58
CA PRO A 298 23.47 -1.79 0.34
C PRO A 298 22.63 -1.60 1.63
N VAL A 299 23.31 -1.29 2.73
CA VAL A 299 22.71 -1.09 4.07
C VAL A 299 23.36 0.13 4.70
N PRO A 300 22.64 0.98 5.44
CA PRO A 300 23.21 2.12 6.13
C PRO A 300 24.35 1.72 7.05
N LYS A 301 25.46 2.48 7.02
CA LYS A 301 26.67 2.18 7.81
C LYS A 301 26.39 2.09 9.31
N GLU A 302 25.54 2.95 9.80
CA GLU A 302 25.12 2.96 11.21
C GLU A 302 24.47 1.63 11.62
N GLN A 303 23.67 1.03 10.75
CA GLN A 303 23.07 -0.27 11.02
C GLN A 303 24.08 -1.41 10.96
N ILE A 304 25.07 -1.35 10.05
CA ILE A 304 26.17 -2.32 10.02
C ILE A 304 27.02 -2.20 11.30
N GLN A 305 27.31 -0.99 11.75
CA GLN A 305 28.03 -0.75 12.99
C GLN A 305 27.28 -1.26 14.23
N GLU A 306 25.94 -1.16 14.26
CA GLU A 306 25.13 -1.76 15.32
C GLU A 306 25.17 -3.29 15.24
N LEU A 307 25.07 -3.86 14.03
CA LEU A 307 25.15 -5.30 13.82
C LEU A 307 26.49 -5.90 14.29
N LEU A 308 27.60 -5.19 14.06
CA LEU A 308 28.94 -5.62 14.50
C LEU A 308 29.09 -5.73 16.03
N LYS A 309 28.20 -5.10 16.82
CA LYS A 309 28.18 -5.19 18.29
C LYS A 309 27.41 -6.39 18.82
N THR A 310 26.69 -7.07 17.97
CA THR A 310 25.76 -8.16 18.33
C THR A 310 26.11 -9.44 17.59
N ARG A 311 25.67 -10.57 18.13
CA ARG A 311 25.68 -11.85 17.41
C ARG A 311 24.45 -11.92 16.51
N THR A 312 24.61 -12.39 15.27
CA THR A 312 23.53 -12.40 14.27
C THR A 312 22.53 -13.55 14.44
N TRP A 313 22.93 -14.64 15.18
CA TRP A 313 22.07 -15.80 15.46
C TRP A 313 21.81 -15.99 16.93
#